data_f39298bffb32eafbe05b41e85576b92c
#
_entry.id   f39298bffb32eafbe05b41e85576b92c
#
_cell.length_a   1.000
_cell.length_b   1.000
_cell.length_c   1.000
_cell.angle_alpha   90.00
_cell.angle_beta   90.00
_cell.angle_gamma   90.00
#
_symmetry.space_group_name_H-M   'P 1'
#
loop_
_entity.id
_entity.type
_entity.pdbx_description
1 polymer ?
#
loop_
_entity_poly.entity_id
_entity_poly.type
_entity_poly.pdbx_seq_one_letter_code
_entity_poly.pdbx_strand_id
1 'polypeptide(L)'
;MEVAKNGHNVSGMFDVYDAQKNIFKVYCDLNSEVGYVWTLIQSYSLANNHQFKSSGFSVDRPVNEEGSTINWNAYRLSLAHMKSIADVSTHLRATCNFPADGLVHTDYARAKLEGHDLFGVWIAKCRTYELINIRNITCQGCTAGTWQAPKEMWHINSAVSESAGCQFNGEAGASPYEQNFGLYNNVSPKFRCTSSQSSTTQHWIGNIHIYP
;
A
#
# COMPACT_ATOMS: atom_id res chain seq x y z
N MET A 1 -16.42 -6.79 1.39
CA MET A 1 -16.71 -5.60 0.55
C MET A 1 -17.97 -5.88 -0.24
N GLU A 2 -19.02 -5.08 -0.06
CA GLU A 2 -20.33 -5.34 -0.69
C GLU A 2 -20.33 -5.20 -2.22
N VAL A 3 -19.48 -4.33 -2.77
CA VAL A 3 -19.39 -4.09 -4.20
C VAL A 3 -19.15 -5.39 -4.99
N ALA A 4 -18.15 -6.18 -4.59
CA ALA A 4 -17.88 -7.46 -5.26
C ALA A 4 -18.99 -8.50 -5.04
N LYS A 5 -19.62 -8.51 -3.83
CA LYS A 5 -20.75 -9.40 -3.53
C LYS A 5 -21.99 -9.11 -4.37
N ASN A 6 -22.15 -7.86 -4.84
CA ASN A 6 -23.25 -7.44 -5.71
C ASN A 6 -23.00 -7.75 -7.20
N GLY A 7 -22.01 -8.59 -7.53
CA GLY A 7 -21.75 -9.05 -8.89
C GLY A 7 -20.94 -8.06 -9.76
N HIS A 8 -20.41 -6.99 -9.19
CA HIS A 8 -19.48 -6.13 -9.90
C HIS A 8 -18.13 -6.85 -10.09
N ASN A 9 -17.66 -6.93 -11.32
CA ASN A 9 -16.40 -7.57 -11.70
C ASN A 9 -15.46 -6.65 -12.51
N VAL A 10 -15.82 -5.38 -12.64
CA VAL A 10 -15.02 -4.37 -13.35
C VAL A 10 -14.51 -3.36 -12.33
N SER A 11 -13.18 -3.18 -12.32
CA SER A 11 -12.51 -2.19 -11.46
C SER A 11 -12.90 -0.76 -11.82
N GLY A 12 -13.01 0.12 -10.83
CA GLY A 12 -13.42 1.51 -11.05
C GLY A 12 -13.78 2.25 -9.78
N MET A 13 -14.43 3.41 -9.95
CA MET A 13 -14.94 4.22 -8.84
C MET A 13 -16.30 3.69 -8.37
N PHE A 14 -16.43 3.58 -7.04
CA PHE A 14 -17.65 3.13 -6.38
C PHE A 14 -18.02 4.05 -5.23
N ASP A 15 -19.32 4.20 -5.02
CA ASP A 15 -19.86 4.80 -3.79
C ASP A 15 -19.94 3.72 -2.71
N VAL A 16 -19.34 4.01 -1.56
CA VAL A 16 -19.35 3.12 -0.38
C VAL A 16 -19.80 3.90 0.85
N TYR A 17 -20.18 3.17 1.90
CA TYR A 17 -20.63 3.78 3.16
C TYR A 17 -19.55 3.69 4.22
N ASP A 18 -19.36 4.78 4.97
CA ASP A 18 -18.62 4.76 6.23
C ASP A 18 -19.43 4.09 7.38
N ALA A 19 -18.85 4.01 8.57
CA ALA A 19 -19.51 3.45 9.75
C ALA A 19 -20.74 4.27 10.20
N GLN A 20 -20.84 5.55 9.82
CA GLN A 20 -21.96 6.45 10.08
C GLN A 20 -22.99 6.48 8.94
N LYS A 21 -22.82 5.62 7.92
CA LYS A 21 -23.65 5.55 6.71
C LYS A 21 -23.55 6.79 5.79
N ASN A 22 -22.50 7.59 5.90
CA ASN A 22 -22.23 8.62 4.90
C ASN A 22 -21.62 7.98 3.66
N ILE A 23 -21.98 8.49 2.49
CA ILE A 23 -21.46 8.00 1.20
C ILE A 23 -20.14 8.72 0.91
N PHE A 24 -19.14 7.94 0.48
CA PHE A 24 -17.90 8.47 -0.08
C PHE A 24 -17.40 7.62 -1.26
N LYS A 25 -16.55 8.20 -2.10
CA LYS A 25 -16.07 7.52 -3.31
C LYS A 25 -14.72 6.87 -3.08
N VAL A 26 -14.56 5.66 -3.61
CA VAL A 26 -13.30 4.93 -3.60
C VAL A 26 -13.04 4.27 -4.96
N TYR A 27 -11.78 4.06 -5.29
CA TYR A 27 -11.42 3.18 -6.38
C TYR A 27 -11.27 1.75 -5.86
N CYS A 28 -11.98 0.81 -6.50
CA CYS A 28 -11.85 -0.62 -6.22
C CYS A 28 -11.20 -1.33 -7.41
N ASP A 29 -10.21 -2.15 -7.11
CA ASP A 29 -9.65 -3.12 -8.03
C ASP A 29 -10.25 -4.49 -7.71
N LEU A 30 -11.06 -5.00 -8.64
CA LEU A 30 -11.90 -6.18 -8.44
C LEU A 30 -11.38 -7.42 -9.16
N ASN A 31 -10.40 -7.28 -10.04
CA ASN A 31 -10.03 -8.35 -10.97
C ASN A 31 -8.54 -8.45 -11.33
N SER A 32 -7.66 -7.56 -10.87
CA SER A 32 -6.24 -7.63 -11.23
C SER A 32 -5.50 -8.75 -10.50
N GLU A 33 -5.98 -9.16 -9.32
CA GLU A 33 -5.36 -10.18 -8.50
C GLU A 33 -6.36 -11.31 -8.18
N VAL A 34 -6.11 -12.49 -8.72
CA VAL A 34 -7.01 -13.64 -8.53
C VAL A 34 -7.21 -13.95 -7.05
N GLY A 35 -8.45 -14.05 -6.63
CA GLY A 35 -8.81 -14.36 -5.24
C GLY A 35 -8.81 -13.15 -4.30
N TYR A 36 -8.59 -11.93 -4.78
CA TYR A 36 -8.60 -10.72 -3.97
C TYR A 36 -9.41 -9.60 -4.61
N VAL A 37 -9.96 -8.74 -3.75
CA VAL A 37 -10.54 -7.44 -4.11
C VAL A 37 -9.93 -6.37 -3.23
N TRP A 38 -9.60 -5.22 -3.83
CA TRP A 38 -8.82 -4.18 -3.20
C TRP A 38 -9.48 -2.81 -3.29
N THR A 39 -9.33 -2.00 -2.25
CA THR A 39 -9.71 -0.59 -2.23
C THR A 39 -8.45 0.25 -2.11
N LEU A 40 -8.28 1.20 -3.00
CA LEU A 40 -7.17 2.16 -2.96
C LEU A 40 -7.35 3.13 -1.79
N ILE A 41 -6.36 3.21 -0.91
CA ILE A 41 -6.35 4.15 0.20
C ILE A 41 -5.37 5.31 0.00
N GLN A 42 -4.34 5.10 -0.82
CA GLN A 42 -3.34 6.13 -1.15
C GLN A 42 -2.66 5.81 -2.47
N SER A 43 -2.37 6.84 -3.25
CA SER A 43 -1.53 6.81 -4.45
C SER A 43 -0.75 8.12 -4.59
N TYR A 44 0.53 8.04 -4.92
CA TYR A 44 1.34 9.23 -5.18
C TYR A 44 2.52 8.93 -6.09
N SER A 45 2.94 9.93 -6.87
CA SER A 45 4.17 9.86 -7.65
C SER A 45 5.39 10.22 -6.79
N LEU A 46 6.57 9.79 -7.21
CA LEU A 46 7.82 10.15 -6.53
C LEU A 46 8.00 11.67 -6.47
N ALA A 47 7.62 12.41 -7.51
CA ALA A 47 7.64 13.88 -7.52
C ALA A 47 6.80 14.48 -6.40
N ASN A 48 5.67 13.85 -6.05
CA ASN A 48 4.76 14.30 -5.00
C ASN A 48 5.03 13.69 -3.62
N ASN A 49 6.08 12.88 -3.47
CA ASN A 49 6.44 12.24 -2.21
C ASN A 49 6.52 13.22 -1.03
N HIS A 50 6.95 14.45 -1.27
CA HIS A 50 7.06 15.50 -0.25
C HIS A 50 5.73 15.79 0.48
N GLN A 51 4.58 15.52 -0.14
CA GLN A 51 3.26 15.67 0.46
C GLN A 51 2.90 14.52 1.40
N PHE A 52 3.51 13.34 1.24
CA PHE A 52 3.14 12.07 1.89
C PHE A 52 4.16 11.58 2.91
N LYS A 53 5.45 11.74 2.63
CA LYS A 53 6.54 11.10 3.38
C LYS A 53 6.54 11.39 4.89
N SER A 54 6.03 12.54 5.30
CA SER A 54 5.96 12.96 6.70
C SER A 54 4.60 12.68 7.36
N SER A 55 3.85 11.69 6.85
CA SER A 55 2.51 11.36 7.37
C SER A 55 2.27 9.86 7.33
N GLY A 56 2.42 9.17 8.47
CA GLY A 56 1.99 7.79 8.64
C GLY A 56 0.47 7.65 8.47
N PHE A 57 -0.03 6.43 8.30
CA PHE A 57 -1.46 6.17 8.10
C PHE A 57 -2.32 6.54 9.33
N SER A 58 -1.72 6.71 10.51
CA SER A 58 -2.40 7.19 11.72
C SER A 58 -2.75 8.68 11.69
N VAL A 59 -2.23 9.44 10.72
CA VAL A 59 -2.45 10.89 10.62
C VAL A 59 -3.57 11.17 9.63
N ASP A 60 -4.56 11.97 10.06
CA ASP A 60 -5.61 12.45 9.18
C ASP A 60 -5.07 13.55 8.26
N ARG A 61 -4.87 13.18 7.00
CA ARG A 61 -4.34 14.08 5.96
C ARG A 61 -4.88 13.65 4.60
N PRO A 62 -6.16 13.90 4.32
CA PRO A 62 -6.76 13.58 3.02
C PRO A 62 -6.12 14.44 1.91
N VAL A 63 -5.98 13.84 0.72
CA VAL A 63 -5.46 14.50 -0.49
C VAL A 63 -6.33 14.08 -1.66
N ASN A 64 -6.98 15.05 -2.32
CA ASN A 64 -7.84 14.83 -3.49
C ASN A 64 -8.88 13.70 -3.31
N GLU A 65 -9.38 13.52 -2.09
CA GLU A 65 -10.31 12.45 -1.74
C GLU A 65 -11.68 12.59 -2.43
N GLU A 66 -12.16 13.82 -2.59
CA GLU A 66 -13.51 14.12 -3.10
C GLU A 66 -13.64 14.10 -4.63
N GLY A 67 -12.60 13.68 -5.33
CA GLY A 67 -12.60 13.64 -6.80
C GLY A 67 -13.55 12.57 -7.36
N SER A 68 -14.18 12.85 -8.52
CA SER A 68 -14.94 11.84 -9.28
C SER A 68 -14.05 10.80 -9.97
N THR A 69 -12.75 11.08 -10.06
CA THR A 69 -11.71 10.21 -10.61
C THR A 69 -10.48 10.25 -9.72
N ILE A 70 -9.66 9.20 -9.76
CA ILE A 70 -8.42 9.14 -8.98
C ILE A 70 -7.34 10.01 -9.61
N ASN A 71 -6.77 10.91 -8.80
CA ASN A 71 -5.48 11.51 -9.09
C ASN A 71 -4.36 10.56 -8.63
N TRP A 72 -3.92 9.67 -9.50
CA TRP A 72 -2.90 8.68 -9.19
C TRP A 72 -1.55 9.25 -8.72
N ASN A 73 -1.30 10.53 -9.03
CA ASN A 73 -0.08 11.22 -8.62
C ASN A 73 -0.15 11.84 -7.22
N ALA A 74 -1.37 12.05 -6.69
CA ALA A 74 -1.59 12.61 -5.36
C ALA A 74 -3.01 12.31 -4.88
N TYR A 75 -3.21 11.21 -4.17
CA TYR A 75 -4.48 10.75 -3.61
C TYR A 75 -4.26 10.12 -2.24
N ARG A 76 -5.12 10.43 -1.29
CA ARG A 76 -5.19 9.76 0.01
C ARG A 76 -6.56 9.98 0.63
N LEU A 77 -7.16 8.91 1.13
CA LEU A 77 -8.37 8.95 1.93
C LEU A 77 -8.10 9.60 3.30
N SER A 78 -9.14 10.17 3.90
CA SER A 78 -9.14 10.59 5.29
C SER A 78 -8.91 9.39 6.23
N LEU A 79 -8.42 9.66 7.41
CA LEU A 79 -8.20 8.61 8.42
C LEU A 79 -9.50 7.88 8.76
N ALA A 80 -10.62 8.60 8.83
CA ALA A 80 -11.94 8.03 9.13
C ALA A 80 -12.36 7.03 8.04
N HIS A 81 -12.21 7.38 6.76
CA HIS A 81 -12.53 6.51 5.64
C HIS A 81 -11.59 5.30 5.55
N MET A 82 -10.27 5.51 5.73
CA MET A 82 -9.31 4.40 5.78
C MET A 82 -9.66 3.39 6.88
N LYS A 83 -10.03 3.86 8.08
CA LYS A 83 -10.45 2.99 9.19
C LYS A 83 -11.74 2.24 8.86
N SER A 84 -12.76 2.91 8.34
CA SER A 84 -14.02 2.27 7.93
C SER A 84 -13.83 1.14 6.92
N ILE A 85 -12.87 1.30 5.99
CA ILE A 85 -12.54 0.23 5.05
C ILE A 85 -11.72 -0.87 5.74
N ALA A 86 -10.75 -0.52 6.59
CA ALA A 86 -9.91 -1.48 7.29
C ALA A 86 -10.69 -2.39 8.24
N ASP A 87 -11.71 -1.87 8.91
CA ASP A 87 -12.58 -2.62 9.86
C ASP A 87 -13.29 -3.81 9.19
N VAL A 88 -13.47 -3.76 7.87
CA VAL A 88 -14.11 -4.83 7.08
C VAL A 88 -13.14 -5.50 6.10
N SER A 89 -11.85 -5.26 6.25
CA SER A 89 -10.79 -5.79 5.38
C SER A 89 -9.86 -6.74 6.13
N THR A 90 -9.22 -7.64 5.40
CA THR A 90 -8.34 -8.66 5.97
C THR A 90 -6.88 -8.52 5.51
N HIS A 91 -6.63 -7.78 4.44
CA HIS A 91 -5.32 -7.70 3.82
C HIS A 91 -4.93 -6.27 3.47
N LEU A 92 -3.64 -6.05 3.38
CA LEU A 92 -3.03 -4.87 2.77
C LEU A 92 -2.11 -5.29 1.62
N ARG A 93 -1.95 -4.42 0.61
CA ARG A 93 -0.90 -4.56 -0.39
C ARG A 93 -0.30 -3.20 -0.75
N ALA A 94 0.94 -3.23 -1.24
CA ALA A 94 1.60 -2.11 -1.89
C ALA A 94 2.02 -2.50 -3.30
N THR A 95 1.83 -1.59 -4.26
CA THR A 95 2.13 -1.79 -5.69
C THR A 95 2.89 -0.59 -6.25
N CYS A 96 3.59 -0.80 -7.36
CA CYS A 96 4.29 0.24 -8.10
C CYS A 96 3.70 0.40 -9.51
N ASN A 97 3.46 1.65 -9.92
CA ASN A 97 3.01 2.00 -11.28
C ASN A 97 1.72 1.31 -11.73
N PHE A 98 0.83 0.98 -10.79
CA PHE A 98 -0.42 0.28 -11.09
C PHE A 98 -1.26 0.96 -12.19
N PRO A 99 -1.43 2.30 -12.23
CA PRO A 99 -2.23 2.93 -13.28
C PRO A 99 -1.65 2.78 -14.70
N ALA A 100 -0.35 2.58 -14.82
CA ALA A 100 0.32 2.43 -16.12
C ALA A 100 0.47 0.96 -16.52
N ASP A 101 0.86 0.11 -15.56
CA ASP A 101 1.32 -1.26 -15.83
C ASP A 101 0.30 -2.32 -15.39
N GLY A 102 -0.78 -1.93 -14.69
CA GLY A 102 -1.65 -2.88 -13.98
C GLY A 102 -0.93 -3.52 -12.80
N LEU A 103 -1.40 -4.68 -12.37
CA LEU A 103 -0.73 -5.46 -11.32
C LEU A 103 0.51 -6.17 -11.86
N VAL A 104 1.64 -5.82 -11.28
CA VAL A 104 2.92 -6.52 -11.49
C VAL A 104 3.45 -6.91 -10.13
N HIS A 105 3.83 -8.19 -9.97
CA HIS A 105 4.35 -8.71 -8.71
C HIS A 105 5.85 -8.45 -8.49
N THR A 106 6.52 -7.76 -9.38
CA THR A 106 7.84 -7.17 -9.11
C THR A 106 7.63 -5.82 -8.44
N ASP A 107 8.33 -5.59 -7.32
CA ASP A 107 8.12 -4.46 -6.42
C ASP A 107 6.66 -4.43 -5.93
N TYR A 108 6.36 -5.45 -5.14
CA TYR A 108 5.05 -5.76 -4.60
C TYR A 108 5.18 -6.27 -3.15
N ALA A 109 4.24 -5.89 -2.30
CA ALA A 109 4.14 -6.44 -0.95
C ALA A 109 2.68 -6.70 -0.60
N ARG A 110 2.39 -7.88 -0.01
CA ARG A 110 1.07 -8.24 0.53
C ARG A 110 1.20 -8.88 1.90
N ALA A 111 0.34 -8.46 2.82
CA ALA A 111 0.29 -8.98 4.17
C ALA A 111 -1.16 -9.02 4.69
N LYS A 112 -1.41 -9.82 5.73
CA LYS A 112 -2.66 -9.76 6.49
C LYS A 112 -2.67 -8.51 7.38
N LEU A 113 -3.82 -7.88 7.52
CA LEU A 113 -4.00 -6.79 8.50
C LEU A 113 -3.88 -7.31 9.94
N GLU A 114 -4.24 -8.58 10.18
CA GLU A 114 -3.94 -9.25 11.44
C GLU A 114 -2.43 -9.26 11.69
N GLY A 115 -1.97 -8.65 12.79
CA GLY A 115 -0.56 -8.45 13.08
C GLY A 115 0.11 -7.26 12.36
N HIS A 116 -0.60 -6.61 11.43
CA HIS A 116 -0.23 -5.33 10.82
C HIS A 116 -1.26 -4.28 11.23
N ASP A 117 -1.16 -3.72 12.44
CA ASP A 117 -1.95 -2.55 12.78
C ASP A 117 -1.54 -1.38 11.88
N LEU A 118 -2.29 -1.21 10.77
CA LEU A 118 -1.98 -0.22 9.73
C LEU A 118 -1.91 1.21 10.28
N PHE A 119 -2.58 1.49 11.39
CA PHE A 119 -2.64 2.81 12.02
C PHE A 119 -1.72 2.92 13.25
N GLY A 120 -0.96 1.89 13.56
CA GLY A 120 -0.01 1.85 14.67
C GLY A 120 1.29 2.58 14.40
N VAL A 121 2.11 2.66 15.43
CA VAL A 121 3.49 3.18 15.36
C VAL A 121 4.46 2.02 15.46
N TRP A 122 5.32 1.87 14.46
CA TRP A 122 6.32 0.81 14.40
C TRP A 122 7.68 1.37 14.01
N ILE A 123 8.68 1.04 14.81
CA ILE A 123 10.06 1.42 14.52
C ILE A 123 10.87 0.13 14.45
N ALA A 124 11.40 -0.19 13.28
CA ALA A 124 12.23 -1.37 13.02
C ALA A 124 11.56 -2.70 13.47
N LYS A 125 10.28 -2.89 13.19
CA LYS A 125 9.57 -4.11 13.55
C LYS A 125 9.53 -5.11 12.41
N CYS A 126 9.91 -6.35 12.68
CA CYS A 126 9.67 -7.45 11.76
C CYS A 126 8.17 -7.74 11.67
N ARG A 127 7.59 -7.55 10.48
CA ARG A 127 6.19 -7.86 10.18
C ARG A 127 6.12 -8.95 9.13
N THR A 128 5.18 -9.86 9.28
CA THR A 128 5.01 -11.00 8.35
C THR A 128 4.31 -10.57 7.08
N TYR A 129 4.87 -10.93 5.96
CA TYR A 129 4.31 -10.73 4.61
C TYR A 129 3.98 -12.08 4.00
N GLU A 130 2.81 -12.20 3.38
CA GLU A 130 2.47 -13.38 2.58
C GLU A 130 3.31 -13.45 1.31
N LEU A 131 3.58 -12.29 0.72
CA LEU A 131 4.45 -12.13 -0.44
C LEU A 131 5.13 -10.75 -0.34
N ILE A 132 6.44 -10.74 -0.46
CA ILE A 132 7.25 -9.54 -0.66
C ILE A 132 8.19 -9.80 -1.83
N ASN A 133 8.23 -8.85 -2.76
CA ASN A 133 9.16 -8.85 -3.88
C ASN A 133 9.70 -7.44 -4.04
N ILE A 134 10.99 -7.26 -3.89
CA ILE A 134 11.69 -5.99 -4.08
C ILE A 134 12.86 -6.25 -5.03
N ARG A 135 12.84 -5.60 -6.21
CA ARG A 135 13.86 -5.76 -7.25
C ARG A 135 14.12 -7.23 -7.65
N ASN A 136 13.03 -8.02 -7.77
CA ASN A 136 13.04 -9.48 -8.00
C ASN A 136 13.59 -10.36 -6.86
N ILE A 137 13.95 -9.77 -5.71
CA ILE A 137 14.21 -10.56 -4.51
C ILE A 137 12.87 -10.87 -3.87
N THR A 138 12.50 -12.15 -3.86
CA THR A 138 11.17 -12.59 -3.44
C THR A 138 11.25 -13.42 -2.17
N CYS A 139 10.29 -13.21 -1.27
CA CYS A 139 10.08 -14.05 -0.11
C CYS A 139 8.57 -14.25 0.15
N GLN A 140 8.18 -15.46 0.52
CA GLN A 140 6.80 -15.81 0.86
C GLN A 140 6.72 -16.28 2.32
N GLY A 141 5.70 -15.80 3.04
CA GLY A 141 5.49 -16.16 4.44
C GLY A 141 6.62 -15.73 5.36
N CYS A 142 7.33 -14.65 5.06
CA CYS A 142 8.51 -14.20 5.80
C CYS A 142 8.31 -12.83 6.45
N THR A 143 9.20 -12.50 7.38
CA THR A 143 9.20 -11.20 8.06
C THR A 143 10.12 -10.21 7.35
N ALA A 144 9.69 -8.93 7.28
CA ALA A 144 10.49 -7.82 6.78
C ALA A 144 10.43 -6.63 7.74
N GLY A 145 11.51 -5.85 7.77
CA GLY A 145 11.62 -4.65 8.60
C GLY A 145 10.68 -3.56 8.12
N THR A 146 9.69 -3.27 8.94
CA THR A 146 8.62 -2.31 8.63
C THR A 146 8.67 -1.13 9.59
N TRP A 147 8.49 0.06 9.04
CA TRP A 147 8.47 1.33 9.76
C TRP A 147 7.21 2.11 9.51
N GLN A 148 6.73 2.78 10.54
CA GLN A 148 5.75 3.84 10.47
C GLN A 148 5.72 4.65 11.76
N ALA A 149 5.61 5.96 11.65
CA ALA A 149 5.32 6.87 12.76
C ALA A 149 4.41 8.00 12.29
N PRO A 150 3.83 8.81 13.18
CA PRO A 150 2.98 9.94 12.75
C PRO A 150 3.66 10.90 11.76
N LYS A 151 4.98 11.08 11.90
CA LYS A 151 5.79 11.94 11.02
C LYS A 151 6.63 11.14 10.01
N GLU A 152 6.30 9.88 9.78
CA GLU A 152 7.08 8.98 8.95
C GLU A 152 6.16 7.99 8.25
N MET A 153 6.12 8.08 6.92
CA MET A 153 5.28 7.24 6.08
C MET A 153 5.63 5.75 6.27
N TRP A 154 4.61 4.90 6.23
CA TRP A 154 4.78 3.46 6.19
C TRP A 154 5.72 3.04 5.06
N HIS A 155 6.72 2.24 5.38
CA HIS A 155 7.68 1.73 4.40
C HIS A 155 8.36 0.44 4.89
N ILE A 156 8.98 -0.27 3.96
CA ILE A 156 9.88 -1.38 4.23
C ILE A 156 11.30 -0.89 3.97
N ASN A 157 12.20 -1.13 4.92
CA ASN A 157 13.61 -0.81 4.76
C ASN A 157 14.42 -2.08 4.50
N SER A 158 14.98 -2.20 3.29
CA SER A 158 15.70 -3.41 2.88
C SER A 158 16.97 -3.65 3.70
N ALA A 159 17.73 -2.59 4.01
CA ALA A 159 19.00 -2.71 4.74
C ALA A 159 18.81 -3.02 6.23
N VAL A 160 17.68 -2.59 6.80
CA VAL A 160 17.45 -2.76 8.26
C VAL A 160 16.70 -4.05 8.56
N SER A 161 16.10 -4.69 7.57
CA SER A 161 15.47 -6.00 7.75
C SER A 161 16.45 -7.01 8.36
N GLU A 162 17.67 -7.05 7.87
CA GLU A 162 18.72 -7.94 8.39
C GLU A 162 19.18 -7.54 9.80
N SER A 163 19.49 -6.27 10.05
CA SER A 163 19.93 -5.80 11.37
C SER A 163 18.87 -5.95 12.47
N ALA A 164 17.58 -5.95 12.09
CA ALA A 164 16.47 -6.24 13.00
C ALA A 164 16.20 -7.73 13.19
N GLY A 165 16.94 -8.61 12.50
CA GLY A 165 16.76 -10.07 12.53
C GLY A 165 15.53 -10.55 11.75
N CYS A 166 15.04 -9.76 10.78
CA CYS A 166 13.96 -10.19 9.90
C CYS A 166 14.45 -11.15 8.81
N GLN A 167 13.56 -12.02 8.33
CA GLN A 167 13.93 -13.07 7.36
C GLN A 167 14.19 -12.54 5.95
N PHE A 168 13.48 -11.48 5.55
CA PHE A 168 13.65 -10.89 4.23
C PHE A 168 14.95 -10.08 4.16
N ASN A 169 15.85 -10.46 3.26
CA ASN A 169 17.05 -9.70 2.93
C ASN A 169 16.91 -9.14 1.51
N GLY A 170 16.62 -7.86 1.41
CA GLY A 170 16.48 -7.12 0.14
C GLY A 170 17.71 -6.29 -0.23
N GLU A 171 18.87 -6.52 0.40
CA GLU A 171 20.07 -5.68 0.22
C GLU A 171 20.72 -5.81 -1.15
N ALA A 172 20.63 -6.97 -1.79
CA ALA A 172 21.25 -7.19 -3.08
C ALA A 172 20.72 -6.17 -4.12
N GLY A 173 21.61 -5.30 -4.60
CA GLY A 173 21.28 -4.22 -5.52
C GLY A 173 20.55 -3.01 -4.90
N ALA A 174 20.41 -2.96 -3.58
CA ALA A 174 19.84 -1.83 -2.86
C ALA A 174 20.77 -0.61 -2.85
N SER A 175 20.19 0.57 -2.78
CA SER A 175 20.89 1.77 -2.32
C SER A 175 21.04 1.73 -0.80
N PRO A 176 22.05 2.39 -0.20
CA PRO A 176 22.20 2.43 1.25
C PRO A 176 20.93 2.97 1.93
N TYR A 177 20.42 2.22 2.91
CA TYR A 177 19.19 2.55 3.66
C TYR A 177 17.96 2.76 2.76
N GLU A 178 17.87 2.02 1.66
CA GLU A 178 16.77 2.12 0.72
C GLU A 178 15.42 1.89 1.40
N GLN A 179 14.49 2.82 1.13
CA GLN A 179 13.10 2.71 1.58
C GLN A 179 12.21 2.28 0.41
N ASN A 180 11.43 1.23 0.65
CA ASN A 180 10.55 0.66 -0.34
C ASN A 180 9.08 0.92 0.05
N PHE A 181 8.25 1.23 -0.93
CA PHE A 181 6.82 1.49 -0.83
C PHE A 181 6.42 2.74 -0.01
N GLY A 182 7.37 3.56 0.44
CA GLY A 182 7.06 4.79 1.17
C GLY A 182 8.30 5.49 1.69
N LEU A 183 8.09 6.66 2.32
CA LEU A 183 9.10 7.59 2.87
C LEU A 183 10.03 8.16 1.79
N TYR A 184 10.81 7.36 1.09
CA TYR A 184 11.67 7.71 -0.04
C TYR A 184 12.65 8.87 0.20
N ASN A 185 13.31 8.90 1.38
CA ASN A 185 14.47 9.76 1.56
C ASN A 185 15.72 9.14 0.89
N ASN A 186 15.78 7.81 0.84
CA ASN A 186 16.81 7.04 0.14
C ASN A 186 16.14 6.08 -0.84
N VAL A 187 16.40 6.25 -2.13
CA VAL A 187 15.73 5.53 -3.21
C VAL A 187 16.71 4.83 -4.13
N SER A 188 16.25 3.77 -4.78
CA SER A 188 16.97 3.08 -5.85
C SER A 188 16.22 3.28 -7.17
N PRO A 189 16.90 3.67 -8.26
CA PRO A 189 16.27 3.73 -9.59
C PRO A 189 15.92 2.35 -10.14
N LYS A 190 16.39 1.27 -9.51
CA LYS A 190 16.05 -0.11 -9.85
C LYS A 190 14.73 -0.56 -9.21
N PHE A 191 14.20 0.19 -8.25
CA PHE A 191 12.91 -0.06 -7.61
C PHE A 191 11.81 0.66 -8.41
N ARG A 192 10.82 -0.05 -8.91
CA ARG A 192 9.83 0.47 -9.87
C ARG A 192 9.05 1.69 -9.36
N CYS A 193 8.72 1.76 -8.08
CA CYS A 193 8.06 2.93 -7.51
C CYS A 193 8.93 4.20 -7.53
N THR A 194 10.24 4.08 -7.72
CA THR A 194 11.20 5.19 -7.65
C THR A 194 12.12 5.28 -8.86
N SER A 195 11.81 4.57 -9.93
CA SER A 195 12.61 4.53 -11.16
C SER A 195 12.59 5.85 -11.94
N SER A 196 11.58 6.67 -11.74
CA SER A 196 11.45 8.03 -12.31
C SER A 196 10.60 8.92 -11.40
N GLN A 197 10.61 10.24 -11.64
CA GLN A 197 9.77 11.18 -10.89
C GLN A 197 8.26 10.96 -11.10
N SER A 198 7.86 10.37 -12.23
CA SER A 198 6.47 10.00 -12.53
C SER A 198 6.08 8.61 -12.03
N SER A 199 7.03 7.79 -11.55
CA SER A 199 6.73 6.49 -10.96
C SER A 199 5.83 6.65 -9.74
N THR A 200 4.82 5.78 -9.62
CA THR A 200 3.80 5.89 -8.58
C THR A 200 3.82 4.72 -7.62
N THR A 201 3.45 5.00 -6.38
CA THR A 201 3.25 4.02 -5.32
C THR A 201 1.79 4.00 -4.91
N GLN A 202 1.19 2.80 -4.82
CA GLN A 202 -0.17 2.63 -4.35
C GLN A 202 -0.22 1.76 -3.11
N HIS A 203 -1.09 2.14 -2.15
CA HIS A 203 -1.44 1.36 -0.98
C HIS A 203 -2.92 1.00 -1.02
N TRP A 204 -3.19 -0.24 -0.71
CA TRP A 204 -4.52 -0.84 -0.81
C TRP A 204 -4.86 -1.62 0.45
N ILE A 205 -6.11 -1.65 0.81
CA ILE A 205 -6.66 -2.61 1.76
C ILE A 205 -7.81 -3.38 1.12
N GLY A 206 -7.96 -4.65 1.48
CA GLY A 206 -8.93 -5.49 0.80
C GLY A 206 -9.18 -6.84 1.45
N ASN A 207 -9.85 -7.71 0.70
CA ASN A 207 -10.31 -9.00 1.18
C ASN A 207 -10.00 -10.11 0.19
N ILE A 208 -9.88 -11.33 0.71
CA ILE A 208 -10.00 -12.53 -0.11
C ILE A 208 -11.42 -12.56 -0.69
N HIS A 209 -11.52 -12.76 -1.98
CA HIS A 209 -12.77 -12.95 -2.69
C HIS A 209 -12.76 -14.33 -3.35
N ILE A 210 -13.52 -15.24 -2.76
CA ILE A 210 -13.76 -16.55 -3.34
C ILE A 210 -14.95 -16.40 -4.29
N TYR A 211 -14.70 -16.47 -5.58
CA TYR A 211 -15.78 -16.56 -6.56
C TYR A 211 -16.55 -17.84 -6.29
N PRO A 212 -17.87 -17.78 -6.20
CA PRO A 212 -18.70 -18.99 -6.09
C PRO A 212 -18.63 -19.83 -7.35
#